data_485f548b9e923a1b82ecbe28daa1a8ce
#
_entry.id   485f548b9e923a1b82ecbe28daa1a8ce
#
_cell.length_a   1.000
_cell.length_b   1.000
_cell.length_c   1.000
_cell.angle_alpha   90.00
_cell.angle_beta   90.00
_cell.angle_gamma   90.00
#
_symmetry.space_group_name_H-M   'P 1'
#
loop_
_entity.id
_entity.type
_entity.pdbx_description
1 polymer ?
#
loop_
_entity_poly.entity_id
_entity_poly.type
_entity_poly.pdbx_seq_one_letter_code
_entity_poly.pdbx_strand_id
1 'polypeptide(L)'
;MEEHIQRNSRDKTRNERSKRNAKNGNVWNIWFYVNAFNSFFNRGSINIMHISEEGLCLIKKFEGCEMRAYTCAAGVPTIAYGRTKDVKMGDTCTKEQAEEWLKEEIKEYENHVEDAVIVPLNQNQFDALVSWTYNLGPTNLNSSTMLKVLNQADYENVPAQIKRWNKAGGKVLEGLTRRRNAESLLFEGKEWGKI
;
A
#
# COMPACT_ATOMS: atom_id res chain seq x y z
N MET A 1 59.63 -11.55 1.17
CA MET A 1 58.87 -12.83 1.02
C MET A 1 57.52 -12.82 1.77
N GLU A 2 57.32 -11.97 2.76
CA GLU A 2 56.07 -11.90 3.54
C GLU A 2 54.92 -11.12 2.84
N GLU A 3 55.21 -10.15 1.97
CA GLU A 3 54.16 -9.40 1.27
C GLU A 3 53.38 -10.19 0.21
N HIS A 4 53.97 -11.23 -0.36
CA HIS A 4 53.29 -12.09 -1.34
C HIS A 4 52.27 -13.05 -0.70
N ILE A 5 52.45 -13.39 0.56
CA ILE A 5 51.57 -14.31 1.30
C ILE A 5 50.30 -13.59 1.74
N GLN A 6 50.37 -12.28 2.08
CA GLN A 6 49.19 -11.50 2.50
C GLN A 6 48.27 -11.11 1.34
N ARG A 7 48.76 -10.95 0.11
CA ARG A 7 47.90 -10.71 -1.07
C ARG A 7 47.03 -11.92 -1.41
N ASN A 8 47.61 -13.12 -1.33
CA ASN A 8 46.89 -14.35 -1.66
C ASN A 8 45.80 -14.72 -0.66
N SER A 9 45.89 -14.31 0.61
CA SER A 9 44.88 -14.54 1.61
C SER A 9 43.68 -13.60 1.46
N ARG A 10 43.90 -12.34 1.03
CA ARG A 10 42.82 -11.37 0.79
C ARG A 10 42.00 -11.70 -0.47
N ASP A 11 42.63 -12.21 -1.49
CA ASP A 11 41.92 -12.62 -2.72
C ASP A 11 41.10 -13.91 -2.53
N LYS A 12 41.54 -14.83 -1.67
CA LYS A 12 40.76 -16.01 -1.31
C LYS A 12 39.47 -15.67 -0.54
N THR A 13 39.56 -14.75 0.42
CA THR A 13 38.39 -14.31 1.22
C THR A 13 37.41 -13.48 0.40
N ARG A 14 37.88 -12.72 -0.57
CA ARG A 14 37.02 -11.94 -1.50
C ARG A 14 36.27 -12.88 -2.46
N ASN A 15 36.89 -13.93 -2.94
CA ASN A 15 36.29 -14.92 -3.83
C ASN A 15 35.26 -15.81 -3.10
N GLU A 16 35.50 -16.13 -1.83
CA GLU A 16 34.54 -16.88 -1.00
C GLU A 16 33.32 -16.05 -0.59
N ARG A 17 33.44 -14.71 -0.38
CA ARG A 17 32.34 -13.81 -0.17
C ARG A 17 31.48 -13.65 -1.42
N SER A 18 32.10 -13.59 -2.60
CA SER A 18 31.40 -13.54 -3.88
C SER A 18 30.60 -14.82 -4.15
N LYS A 19 31.14 -16.00 -3.79
CA LYS A 19 30.42 -17.28 -3.94
C LYS A 19 29.30 -17.50 -2.94
N ARG A 20 29.36 -16.90 -1.74
CA ARG A 20 28.23 -16.90 -0.78
C ARG A 20 27.11 -15.99 -1.21
N ASN A 21 27.41 -14.84 -1.82
CA ASN A 21 26.39 -13.95 -2.38
C ASN A 21 25.72 -14.53 -3.64
N ALA A 22 26.40 -15.39 -4.40
CA ALA A 22 25.84 -16.06 -5.57
C ALA A 22 24.84 -17.19 -5.21
N LYS A 23 24.87 -17.75 -3.99
CA LYS A 23 23.88 -18.75 -3.54
C LYS A 23 22.56 -18.14 -3.05
N ASN A 24 22.54 -16.83 -2.73
CA ASN A 24 21.30 -16.08 -2.43
C ASN A 24 20.73 -15.38 -3.69
N GLY A 25 21.24 -15.73 -4.87
CA GLY A 25 21.01 -15.02 -6.13
C GLY A 25 19.70 -15.29 -6.87
N ASN A 26 18.74 -16.04 -6.29
CA ASN A 26 17.50 -16.33 -7.03
C ASN A 26 16.48 -15.16 -6.99
N VAL A 27 16.59 -14.23 -6.05
CA VAL A 27 15.63 -13.12 -5.93
C VAL A 27 15.93 -12.01 -6.96
N TRP A 28 17.21 -11.73 -7.24
CA TRP A 28 17.62 -10.72 -8.24
C TRP A 28 17.36 -11.17 -9.68
N ASN A 29 17.48 -12.47 -9.97
CA ASN A 29 17.17 -13.01 -11.29
C ASN A 29 15.66 -12.97 -11.59
N ILE A 30 14.81 -13.25 -10.61
CA ILE A 30 13.35 -13.16 -10.77
C ILE A 30 12.93 -11.71 -11.04
N TRP A 31 13.48 -10.74 -10.31
CA TRP A 31 13.20 -9.32 -10.54
C TRP A 31 13.63 -8.86 -11.94
N PHE A 32 14.82 -9.29 -12.42
CA PHE A 32 15.31 -8.96 -13.75
C PHE A 32 14.48 -9.65 -14.85
N TYR A 33 14.07 -10.92 -14.65
CA TYR A 33 13.22 -11.62 -15.59
C TYR A 33 11.79 -11.07 -15.61
N VAL A 34 11.21 -10.69 -14.48
CA VAL A 34 9.87 -10.09 -14.40
C VAL A 34 9.87 -8.71 -15.05
N ASN A 35 10.86 -7.87 -14.81
CA ASN A 35 10.97 -6.56 -15.46
C ASN A 35 11.35 -6.66 -16.96
N ALA A 36 12.21 -7.59 -17.35
CA ALA A 36 12.50 -7.88 -18.75
C ALA A 36 11.26 -8.46 -19.46
N PHE A 37 10.51 -9.34 -18.81
CA PHE A 37 9.27 -9.92 -19.34
C PHE A 37 8.18 -8.84 -19.48
N ASN A 38 7.97 -7.99 -18.48
CA ASN A 38 7.07 -6.87 -18.56
C ASN A 38 7.50 -5.81 -19.60
N SER A 39 8.79 -5.54 -19.74
CA SER A 39 9.33 -4.64 -20.76
C SER A 39 9.19 -5.20 -22.19
N PHE A 40 9.22 -6.51 -22.36
CA PHE A 40 9.14 -7.15 -23.68
C PHE A 40 7.69 -7.42 -24.16
N PHE A 41 6.79 -7.70 -23.22
CA PHE A 41 5.39 -8.03 -23.52
C PHE A 41 4.42 -6.83 -23.42
N ASN A 42 4.79 -5.71 -22.81
CA ASN A 42 3.87 -4.60 -22.57
C ASN A 42 4.32 -3.27 -23.17
N ARG A 43 4.61 -3.25 -24.48
CA ARG A 43 4.60 -2.00 -25.27
C ARG A 43 3.19 -1.66 -25.79
N GLY A 44 2.14 -2.28 -25.23
CA GLY A 44 0.76 -1.98 -25.53
C GLY A 44 -0.02 -1.75 -24.24
N SER A 45 -0.29 -0.48 -23.91
CA SER A 45 -1.10 0.02 -22.76
C SER A 45 -0.56 -0.39 -21.39
N ILE A 46 0.07 0.55 -20.70
CA ILE A 46 0.18 0.51 -19.25
C ILE A 46 -1.27 0.51 -18.76
N ASN A 47 -1.74 -0.61 -18.25
CA ASN A 47 -3.08 -0.70 -17.68
C ASN A 47 -2.99 -0.09 -16.27
N ILE A 48 -3.11 1.24 -16.20
CA ILE A 48 -3.16 1.98 -14.93
C ILE A 48 -4.42 1.50 -14.22
N MET A 49 -4.26 0.95 -13.02
CA MET A 49 -5.40 0.51 -12.22
C MET A 49 -6.02 1.71 -11.52
N HIS A 50 -7.34 1.73 -11.48
CA HIS A 50 -8.09 2.69 -10.68
C HIS A 50 -8.94 1.94 -9.67
N ILE A 51 -9.19 2.57 -8.51
CA ILE A 51 -10.06 2.02 -7.49
C ILE A 51 -11.47 1.81 -8.07
N SER A 52 -12.07 0.67 -7.76
CA SER A 52 -13.44 0.37 -8.17
C SER A 52 -14.48 1.07 -7.29
N GLU A 53 -15.75 1.06 -7.70
CA GLU A 53 -16.84 1.55 -6.85
C GLU A 53 -16.94 0.76 -5.53
N GLU A 54 -16.55 -0.51 -5.52
CA GLU A 54 -16.52 -1.33 -4.30
C GLU A 54 -15.45 -0.84 -3.31
N GLY A 55 -14.25 -0.56 -3.80
CA GLY A 55 -13.18 0.03 -3.01
C GLY A 55 -13.56 1.42 -2.49
N LEU A 56 -14.20 2.26 -3.33
CA LEU A 56 -14.74 3.57 -2.92
C LEU A 56 -15.82 3.42 -1.84
N CYS A 57 -16.73 2.45 -1.96
CA CYS A 57 -17.75 2.17 -0.95
C CYS A 57 -17.13 1.81 0.40
N LEU A 58 -16.05 1.02 0.40
CA LEU A 58 -15.34 0.68 1.63
C LEU A 58 -14.75 1.93 2.29
N ILE A 59 -14.04 2.78 1.54
CA ILE A 59 -13.48 4.02 2.07
C ILE A 59 -14.61 4.90 2.64
N LYS A 60 -15.66 5.17 1.86
CA LYS A 60 -16.81 5.99 2.27
C LYS A 60 -17.46 5.48 3.56
N LYS A 61 -17.58 4.15 3.73
CA LYS A 61 -18.16 3.54 4.94
C LYS A 61 -17.37 3.86 6.20
N PHE A 62 -16.04 3.85 6.12
CA PHE A 62 -15.19 4.02 7.30
C PHE A 62 -14.75 5.46 7.57
N GLU A 63 -14.70 6.33 6.57
CA GLU A 63 -14.40 7.75 6.78
C GLU A 63 -15.62 8.52 7.28
N GLY A 64 -16.83 8.15 6.88
CA GLY A 64 -18.01 8.97 7.05
C GLY A 64 -18.00 10.19 6.13
N CYS A 65 -19.06 10.98 6.13
CA CYS A 65 -19.13 12.18 5.29
C CYS A 65 -19.77 13.33 6.06
N GLU A 66 -18.99 14.39 6.27
CA GLU A 66 -19.47 15.62 6.93
C GLU A 66 -19.65 16.73 5.91
N MET A 67 -20.92 17.17 5.69
CA MET A 67 -21.26 18.18 4.69
C MET A 67 -20.93 19.60 5.13
N ARG A 68 -20.50 19.80 6.37
CA ARG A 68 -20.06 21.08 6.94
C ARG A 68 -18.69 20.92 7.57
N ALA A 69 -17.83 21.90 7.35
CA ALA A 69 -16.49 21.90 7.93
C ALA A 69 -16.54 21.85 9.46
N TYR A 70 -15.76 20.96 10.02
CA TYR A 70 -15.56 20.78 11.46
C TYR A 70 -14.08 20.79 11.80
N THR A 71 -13.75 20.95 13.06
CA THR A 71 -12.36 20.84 13.52
C THR A 71 -12.08 19.40 13.92
N CYS A 72 -11.16 18.71 13.22
CA CYS A 72 -10.76 17.35 13.56
C CYS A 72 -9.93 17.31 14.85
N ALA A 73 -9.64 16.11 15.36
CA ALA A 73 -8.86 15.92 16.60
C ALA A 73 -7.46 16.55 16.56
N ALA A 74 -6.89 16.76 15.37
CA ALA A 74 -5.62 17.46 15.16
C ALA A 74 -5.76 18.99 15.10
N GLY A 75 -6.96 19.55 15.29
CA GLY A 75 -7.20 21.00 15.25
C GLY A 75 -7.30 21.58 13.83
N VAL A 76 -7.43 20.76 12.80
CA VAL A 76 -7.45 21.19 11.38
C VAL A 76 -8.90 21.22 10.86
N PRO A 77 -9.34 22.30 10.14
CA PRO A 77 -10.63 22.31 9.47
C PRO A 77 -10.72 21.16 8.46
N THR A 78 -11.78 20.38 8.57
CA THR A 78 -11.98 19.14 7.80
C THR A 78 -13.41 19.08 7.30
N ILE A 79 -13.64 18.58 6.06
CA ILE A 79 -14.96 18.45 5.44
C ILE A 79 -15.04 17.16 4.61
N ALA A 80 -16.21 16.78 4.17
CA ALA A 80 -16.50 15.63 3.32
C ALA A 80 -15.96 14.32 3.93
N TYR A 81 -15.15 13.56 3.20
CA TYR A 81 -14.56 12.29 3.61
C TYR A 81 -13.15 12.47 4.24
N GLY A 82 -12.96 13.53 5.01
CA GLY A 82 -11.68 13.80 5.67
C GLY A 82 -10.79 14.83 4.95
N ARG A 83 -11.32 15.53 3.94
CA ARG A 83 -10.60 16.57 3.20
C ARG A 83 -10.20 17.71 4.12
N THR A 84 -8.92 18.11 4.05
CA THR A 84 -8.36 19.25 4.79
C THR A 84 -7.82 20.35 3.87
N LYS A 85 -7.57 20.01 2.59
CA LYS A 85 -6.97 20.93 1.62
C LYS A 85 -7.94 22.07 1.30
N ASP A 86 -7.48 23.31 1.51
CA ASP A 86 -8.21 24.55 1.23
C ASP A 86 -9.53 24.70 1.99
N VAL A 87 -9.72 23.98 3.11
CA VAL A 87 -10.94 24.00 3.93
C VAL A 87 -10.84 25.08 4.99
N LYS A 88 -11.93 25.86 5.14
CA LYS A 88 -12.09 26.87 6.18
C LYS A 88 -13.33 26.54 7.03
N MET A 89 -13.27 26.92 8.29
CA MET A 89 -14.45 26.81 9.17
C MET A 89 -15.64 27.61 8.61
N GLY A 90 -16.79 26.93 8.51
CA GLY A 90 -18.00 27.48 7.91
C GLY A 90 -18.27 27.01 6.47
N ASP A 91 -17.29 26.39 5.81
CA ASP A 91 -17.48 25.79 4.48
C ASP A 91 -18.53 24.69 4.52
N THR A 92 -19.25 24.55 3.41
CA THR A 92 -20.23 23.47 3.18
C THR A 92 -20.02 22.87 1.81
N CYS A 93 -20.37 21.60 1.65
CA CYS A 93 -20.35 20.94 0.35
C CYS A 93 -21.62 20.13 0.11
N THR A 94 -21.91 19.82 -1.16
CA THR A 94 -22.89 18.81 -1.52
C THR A 94 -22.27 17.41 -1.47
N LYS A 95 -23.12 16.37 -1.52
CA LYS A 95 -22.65 15.00 -1.55
C LYS A 95 -21.82 14.72 -2.82
N GLU A 96 -22.26 15.26 -3.94
CA GLU A 96 -21.60 15.15 -5.24
C GLU A 96 -20.19 15.77 -5.19
N GLN A 97 -20.07 16.97 -4.62
CA GLN A 97 -18.77 17.63 -4.42
C GLN A 97 -17.85 16.82 -3.51
N ALA A 98 -18.39 16.26 -2.42
CA ALA A 98 -17.63 15.41 -1.52
C ALA A 98 -17.09 14.14 -2.23
N GLU A 99 -17.89 13.53 -3.11
CA GLU A 99 -17.49 12.36 -3.89
C GLU A 99 -16.45 12.68 -4.98
N GLU A 100 -16.57 13.84 -5.64
CA GLU A 100 -15.56 14.32 -6.60
C GLU A 100 -14.22 14.56 -5.91
N TRP A 101 -14.21 15.25 -4.78
CA TRP A 101 -12.99 15.47 -4.00
C TRP A 101 -12.34 14.17 -3.53
N LEU A 102 -13.13 13.21 -3.06
CA LEU A 102 -12.62 11.91 -2.68
C LEU A 102 -11.94 11.20 -3.87
N LYS A 103 -12.57 11.20 -5.05
CA LYS A 103 -12.01 10.60 -6.27
C LYS A 103 -10.73 11.29 -6.72
N GLU A 104 -10.61 12.61 -6.54
CA GLU A 104 -9.38 13.34 -6.84
C GLU A 104 -8.25 12.96 -5.88
N GLU A 105 -8.54 12.93 -4.58
CA GLU A 105 -7.55 12.65 -3.55
C GLU A 105 -7.05 11.20 -3.60
N ILE A 106 -7.92 10.26 -3.93
CA ILE A 106 -7.56 8.83 -4.03
C ILE A 106 -6.51 8.58 -5.10
N LYS A 107 -6.46 9.35 -6.18
CA LYS A 107 -5.45 9.19 -7.25
C LYS A 107 -4.01 9.23 -6.73
N GLU A 108 -3.74 10.02 -5.72
CA GLU A 108 -2.42 10.05 -5.08
C GLU A 108 -2.09 8.70 -4.42
N TYR A 109 -3.08 8.08 -3.76
CA TYR A 109 -2.89 6.80 -3.09
C TYR A 109 -2.87 5.61 -4.07
N GLU A 110 -3.59 5.69 -5.19
CA GLU A 110 -3.46 4.76 -6.32
C GLU A 110 -2.01 4.74 -6.82
N ASN A 111 -1.43 5.90 -7.11
CA ASN A 111 -0.05 6.03 -7.54
C ASN A 111 0.93 5.46 -6.50
N HIS A 112 0.73 5.72 -5.21
CA HIS A 112 1.58 5.16 -4.16
C HIS A 112 1.53 3.63 -4.10
N VAL A 113 0.37 3.01 -4.34
CA VAL A 113 0.24 1.55 -4.41
C VAL A 113 0.92 1.01 -5.67
N GLU A 114 0.71 1.64 -6.84
CA GLU A 114 1.35 1.25 -8.10
C GLU A 114 2.88 1.33 -8.03
N ASP A 115 3.42 2.39 -7.42
CA ASP A 115 4.86 2.58 -7.28
C ASP A 115 5.51 1.58 -6.31
N ALA A 116 4.78 1.17 -5.27
CA ALA A 116 5.31 0.30 -4.21
C ALA A 116 5.18 -1.19 -4.52
N VAL A 117 4.15 -1.60 -5.26
CA VAL A 117 3.85 -3.02 -5.53
C VAL A 117 4.48 -3.47 -6.84
N ILE A 118 5.32 -4.50 -6.77
CA ILE A 118 6.06 -5.03 -7.93
C ILE A 118 5.52 -6.37 -8.45
N VAL A 119 4.38 -6.82 -7.92
CA VAL A 119 3.72 -8.06 -8.31
C VAL A 119 2.32 -7.78 -8.87
N PRO A 120 1.77 -8.63 -9.75
CA PRO A 120 0.43 -8.42 -10.29
C PRO A 120 -0.64 -8.37 -9.20
N LEU A 121 -1.60 -7.46 -9.33
CA LEU A 121 -2.78 -7.37 -8.47
C LEU A 121 -4.05 -7.61 -9.29
N ASN A 122 -5.04 -8.23 -8.68
CA ASN A 122 -6.42 -8.14 -9.16
C ASN A 122 -7.11 -6.90 -8.56
N GLN A 123 -8.32 -6.57 -9.04
CA GLN A 123 -9.04 -5.37 -8.64
C GLN A 123 -9.29 -5.31 -7.14
N ASN A 124 -9.74 -6.40 -6.52
CA ASN A 124 -10.04 -6.44 -5.09
C ASN A 124 -8.80 -6.23 -4.22
N GLN A 125 -7.67 -6.77 -4.64
CA GLN A 125 -6.38 -6.58 -3.98
C GLN A 125 -5.92 -5.13 -4.06
N PHE A 126 -6.03 -4.52 -5.24
CA PHE A 126 -5.71 -3.12 -5.47
C PHE A 126 -6.59 -2.21 -4.60
N ASP A 127 -7.91 -2.40 -4.64
CA ASP A 127 -8.88 -1.62 -3.87
C ASP A 127 -8.61 -1.69 -2.36
N ALA A 128 -8.32 -2.87 -1.84
CA ALA A 128 -8.00 -3.07 -0.43
C ALA A 128 -6.71 -2.34 -0.02
N LEU A 129 -5.68 -2.38 -0.88
CA LEU A 129 -4.40 -1.69 -0.63
C LEU A 129 -4.54 -0.17 -0.71
N VAL A 130 -5.34 0.34 -1.67
CA VAL A 130 -5.62 1.78 -1.77
C VAL A 130 -6.37 2.25 -0.54
N SER A 131 -7.44 1.53 -0.09
CA SER A 131 -8.16 1.85 1.15
C SER A 131 -7.25 1.85 2.37
N TRP A 132 -6.39 0.84 2.50
CA TRP A 132 -5.43 0.72 3.59
C TRP A 132 -4.43 1.90 3.59
N THR A 133 -3.90 2.24 2.41
CA THR A 133 -2.93 3.32 2.23
C THR A 133 -3.56 4.69 2.45
N TYR A 134 -4.81 4.90 2.02
CA TYR A 134 -5.58 6.11 2.27
C TYR A 134 -5.71 6.39 3.77
N ASN A 135 -5.99 5.36 4.58
CA ASN A 135 -6.15 5.52 6.03
C ASN A 135 -4.82 5.68 6.79
N LEU A 136 -3.77 4.98 6.39
CA LEU A 136 -2.53 4.87 7.16
C LEU A 136 -1.37 5.67 6.58
N GLY A 137 -1.49 6.10 5.34
CA GLY A 137 -0.50 6.86 4.60
C GLY A 137 0.59 6.04 3.92
N PRO A 138 1.23 6.62 2.88
CA PRO A 138 2.23 5.93 2.04
C PRO A 138 3.52 5.57 2.80
N THR A 139 3.90 6.32 3.81
CA THR A 139 5.07 6.00 4.65
C THR A 139 4.89 4.66 5.36
N ASN A 140 3.68 4.40 5.89
CA ASN A 140 3.37 3.13 6.52
C ASN A 140 3.31 2.00 5.49
N LEU A 141 2.79 2.22 4.29
CA LEU A 141 2.81 1.24 3.20
C LEU A 141 4.26 0.80 2.92
N ASN A 142 5.14 1.74 2.63
CA ASN A 142 6.52 1.48 2.24
C ASN A 142 7.36 0.76 3.32
N SER A 143 7.06 1.00 4.59
CA SER A 143 7.77 0.37 5.71
C SER A 143 7.13 -0.93 6.20
N SER A 144 5.94 -1.28 5.71
CA SER A 144 5.12 -2.38 6.24
C SER A 144 5.71 -3.77 5.93
N THR A 145 5.47 -4.70 6.85
CA THR A 145 5.66 -6.14 6.58
C THR A 145 4.66 -6.63 5.53
N MET A 146 3.48 -6.03 5.46
CA MET A 146 2.46 -6.34 4.45
C MET A 146 3.02 -6.18 3.03
N LEU A 147 3.64 -5.05 2.71
CA LEU A 147 4.24 -4.81 1.40
C LEU A 147 5.38 -5.78 1.10
N LYS A 148 6.21 -6.10 2.09
CA LYS A 148 7.31 -7.07 1.93
C LYS A 148 6.80 -8.46 1.59
N VAL A 149 5.75 -8.92 2.26
CA VAL A 149 5.10 -10.22 2.03
C VAL A 149 4.45 -10.24 0.65
N LEU A 150 3.71 -9.19 0.31
CA LEU A 150 3.05 -9.04 -0.99
C LEU A 150 4.07 -9.09 -2.14
N ASN A 151 5.18 -8.34 -2.04
CA ASN A 151 6.21 -8.28 -3.07
C ASN A 151 7.04 -9.56 -3.22
N GLN A 152 6.84 -10.53 -2.33
CA GLN A 152 7.31 -11.91 -2.48
C GLN A 152 6.28 -12.82 -3.17
N ALA A 153 5.18 -12.25 -3.68
CA ALA A 153 4.02 -12.94 -4.23
C ALA A 153 3.30 -13.87 -3.23
N ASP A 154 3.47 -13.63 -1.93
CA ASP A 154 2.81 -14.38 -0.85
C ASP A 154 1.46 -13.72 -0.51
N TYR A 155 0.52 -13.82 -1.44
CA TYR A 155 -0.82 -13.20 -1.32
C TYR A 155 -1.64 -13.78 -0.15
N GLU A 156 -1.40 -15.04 0.21
CA GLU A 156 -2.16 -15.74 1.26
C GLU A 156 -1.92 -15.13 2.65
N ASN A 157 -0.72 -14.60 2.89
CA ASN A 157 -0.35 -14.02 4.17
C ASN A 157 -0.64 -12.51 4.28
N VAL A 158 -0.97 -11.82 3.18
CA VAL A 158 -1.30 -10.38 3.18
C VAL A 158 -2.48 -10.03 4.09
N PRO A 159 -3.62 -10.76 4.08
CA PRO A 159 -4.77 -10.47 4.93
C PRO A 159 -4.43 -10.44 6.43
N ALA A 160 -3.57 -11.37 6.87
CA ALA A 160 -3.10 -11.39 8.26
C ALA A 160 -2.24 -10.16 8.60
N GLN A 161 -1.45 -9.65 7.66
CA GLN A 161 -0.65 -8.44 7.86
C GLN A 161 -1.52 -7.17 7.89
N ILE A 162 -2.56 -7.07 7.05
CA ILE A 162 -3.55 -5.98 7.08
C ILE A 162 -4.14 -5.86 8.49
N LYS A 163 -4.61 -6.97 9.08
CA LYS A 163 -5.28 -7.01 10.39
C LYS A 163 -4.42 -6.53 11.56
N ARG A 164 -3.10 -6.51 11.43
CA ARG A 164 -2.19 -6.04 12.49
C ARG A 164 -2.24 -4.52 12.71
N TRP A 165 -2.78 -3.75 11.77
CA TRP A 165 -2.81 -2.29 11.79
C TRP A 165 -4.10 -1.73 12.42
N ASN A 166 -4.48 -2.26 13.58
CA ASN A 166 -5.71 -1.91 14.31
C ASN A 166 -5.47 -1.10 15.58
N LYS A 167 -4.26 -0.49 15.73
CA LYS A 167 -3.90 0.26 16.94
C LYS A 167 -3.68 1.74 16.64
N ALA A 168 -4.09 2.60 17.59
CA ALA A 168 -3.69 3.98 17.66
C ALA A 168 -3.30 4.34 19.11
N GLY A 169 -2.21 5.11 19.29
CA GLY A 169 -1.70 5.41 20.62
C GLY A 169 -1.35 4.16 21.46
N GLY A 170 -0.93 3.06 20.79
CA GLY A 170 -0.62 1.79 21.44
C GLY A 170 -1.82 0.93 21.84
N LYS A 171 -3.05 1.42 21.68
CA LYS A 171 -4.30 0.71 22.05
C LYS A 171 -4.99 0.18 20.81
N VAL A 172 -5.56 -1.02 20.92
CA VAL A 172 -6.45 -1.58 19.89
C VAL A 172 -7.74 -0.77 19.88
N LEU A 173 -8.17 -0.32 18.71
CA LEU A 173 -9.45 0.36 18.50
C LEU A 173 -10.39 -0.53 17.70
N GLU A 174 -11.63 -0.65 18.17
CA GLU A 174 -12.65 -1.49 17.54
C GLU A 174 -12.97 -1.01 16.11
N GLY A 175 -13.08 0.30 15.89
CA GLY A 175 -13.29 0.88 14.56
C GLY A 175 -12.19 0.50 13.57
N LEU A 176 -10.91 0.57 14.01
CA LEU A 176 -9.78 0.14 13.19
C LEU A 176 -9.78 -1.38 12.96
N THR A 177 -10.17 -2.17 13.96
CA THR A 177 -10.27 -3.63 13.82
C THR A 177 -11.32 -3.99 12.77
N ARG A 178 -12.49 -3.35 12.79
CA ARG A 178 -13.54 -3.55 11.78
C ARG A 178 -13.04 -3.15 10.38
N ARG A 179 -12.41 -1.98 10.25
CA ARG A 179 -11.86 -1.52 8.97
C ARG A 179 -10.82 -2.51 8.40
N ARG A 180 -9.86 -2.93 9.20
CA ARG A 180 -8.84 -3.91 8.77
C ARG A 180 -9.44 -5.27 8.40
N ASN A 181 -10.50 -5.69 9.09
CA ASN A 181 -11.22 -6.91 8.71
C ASN A 181 -11.92 -6.76 7.35
N ALA A 182 -12.58 -5.63 7.10
CA ALA A 182 -13.22 -5.35 5.82
C ALA A 182 -12.20 -5.31 4.66
N GLU A 183 -11.09 -4.58 4.83
CA GLU A 183 -10.00 -4.53 3.84
C GLU A 183 -9.37 -5.91 3.60
N SER A 184 -9.22 -6.72 4.64
CA SER A 184 -8.73 -8.09 4.53
C SER A 184 -9.68 -8.98 3.72
N LEU A 185 -10.98 -8.88 3.95
CA LEU A 185 -12.00 -9.63 3.19
C LEU A 185 -12.06 -9.17 1.73
N LEU A 186 -12.01 -7.85 1.49
CA LEU A 186 -11.96 -7.31 0.12
C LEU A 186 -10.73 -7.84 -0.62
N PHE A 187 -9.54 -7.85 0.02
CA PHE A 187 -8.32 -8.40 -0.58
C PHE A 187 -8.47 -9.86 -0.99
N GLU A 188 -9.19 -10.65 -0.19
CA GLU A 188 -9.50 -12.05 -0.48
C GLU A 188 -10.65 -12.25 -1.50
N GLY A 189 -11.29 -11.17 -2.00
CA GLY A 189 -12.46 -11.24 -2.87
C GLY A 189 -13.72 -11.75 -2.17
N LYS A 190 -13.82 -11.56 -0.84
CA LYS A 190 -14.95 -11.99 -0.01
C LYS A 190 -15.87 -10.82 0.35
N GLU A 191 -17.13 -11.13 0.65
CA GLU A 191 -18.10 -10.13 1.09
C GLU A 191 -17.68 -9.50 2.43
N TRP A 192 -17.56 -8.17 2.45
CA TRP A 192 -17.13 -7.39 3.62
C TRP A 192 -18.25 -6.45 4.16
N GLY A 193 -19.32 -6.27 3.40
CA GLY A 193 -20.36 -5.27 3.68
C GLY A 193 -21.09 -5.45 5.02
N LYS A 194 -21.00 -6.64 5.63
CA LYS A 194 -21.65 -6.97 6.92
C LYS A 194 -20.82 -6.65 8.17
N ILE A 195 -19.62 -6.08 7.99
CA ILE A 195 -18.69 -5.72 9.09
C ILE A 195 -19.06 -4.34 9.74
#